data_f5b2c50fa5feebd0e0a76f38e7822523
#
_entry.id   f5b2c50fa5feebd0e0a76f38e7822523
#
_cell.length_a   1.000
_cell.length_b   1.000
_cell.length_c   1.000
_cell.angle_alpha   90.00
_cell.angle_beta   90.00
_cell.angle_gamma   90.00
#
_symmetry.space_group_name_H-M   'P 1'
#
loop_
_entity.id
_entity.type
_entity.pdbx_description
1 polymer ?
#
loop_
_entity_poly.entity_id
_entity_poly.type
_entity_poly.pdbx_seq_one_letter_code
_entity_poly.pdbx_strand_id
1 'polypeptide(L)'
;MNEFDNPIVNTLFDPQNTLDTRTDRRFFLKSSAAFLAVMSPGLGMAQSTKSIWGGAKPFTFDSVPLSMATDGIVVPKGYRWAVVAAWGDPINGKFPVISYDVINTPEQQAKQFGMHHDGCAFFPEQGSSTKGLWVVNHEYTDDGLLHPDGMKTWNADKVRKSQAAHGVTVAHIQRESSGAWQVVSGPNTRRITAYTPCTISGPAAGSIYMQTVADPKGKLALGTLNNCANGVTPWGTYLNCE
;
A
#
# COMPACT_ATOMS: atom_id res chain seq x y z
N MET A 1 -0.51 -29.86 5.02
CA MET A 1 -1.56 -28.88 5.34
C MET A 1 -1.41 -27.78 4.32
N ASN A 2 -2.34 -27.65 3.38
CA ASN A 2 -2.25 -26.66 2.30
C ASN A 2 -2.55 -25.28 2.87
N GLU A 3 -1.68 -24.32 2.58
CA GLU A 3 -1.75 -22.90 3.02
C GLU A 3 -3.01 -22.15 2.50
N PHE A 4 -3.84 -22.82 1.71
CA PHE A 4 -5.06 -22.27 1.09
C PHE A 4 -6.36 -22.55 1.87
N ASP A 5 -6.31 -23.30 2.97
CA ASP A 5 -7.47 -23.59 3.82
C ASP A 5 -7.59 -22.64 5.02
N ASN A 6 -7.24 -21.36 4.84
CA ASN A 6 -7.49 -20.37 5.89
C ASN A 6 -8.95 -19.88 5.81
N PRO A 7 -9.81 -20.18 6.79
CA PRO A 7 -11.24 -19.82 6.76
C PRO A 7 -11.50 -18.31 6.66
N ILE A 8 -10.52 -17.45 6.96
CA ILE A 8 -10.64 -15.98 6.82
C ILE A 8 -10.61 -15.57 5.34
N VAL A 9 -9.90 -16.30 4.48
CA VAL A 9 -9.89 -16.03 3.04
C VAL A 9 -11.21 -16.39 2.39
N ASN A 10 -11.86 -17.47 2.87
CA ASN A 10 -13.13 -17.94 2.33
C ASN A 10 -14.35 -17.13 2.78
N THR A 11 -14.28 -16.41 3.92
CA THR A 11 -15.35 -15.51 4.36
C THR A 11 -15.34 -14.15 3.65
N LEU A 12 -14.25 -13.79 2.95
CA LEU A 12 -14.19 -12.59 2.12
C LEU A 12 -14.71 -12.83 0.69
N PHE A 13 -14.95 -14.07 0.31
CA PHE A 13 -15.51 -14.46 -0.98
C PHE A 13 -16.80 -15.25 -0.78
N ASP A 14 -17.88 -14.57 -0.40
CA ASP A 14 -19.22 -15.11 -0.56
C ASP A 14 -19.76 -14.70 -1.95
N PRO A 15 -19.81 -15.64 -2.94
CA PRO A 15 -20.34 -15.33 -4.28
C PRO A 15 -21.85 -15.03 -4.26
N GLN A 16 -22.52 -15.20 -3.12
CA GLN A 16 -23.96 -14.96 -2.98
C GLN A 16 -24.28 -13.52 -2.52
N ASN A 17 -23.29 -12.74 -2.10
CA ASN A 17 -23.45 -11.34 -1.76
C ASN A 17 -23.15 -10.46 -2.98
N THR A 18 -23.72 -10.79 -4.13
CA THR A 18 -23.74 -9.93 -5.30
C THR A 18 -24.68 -8.77 -5.02
N LEU A 19 -24.10 -7.63 -4.63
CA LEU A 19 -24.79 -6.36 -4.67
C LEU A 19 -25.48 -6.21 -6.04
N ASP A 20 -26.75 -5.88 -6.05
CA ASP A 20 -27.54 -5.68 -7.26
C ASP A 20 -26.85 -4.64 -8.15
N THR A 21 -26.13 -5.10 -9.16
CA THR A 21 -25.30 -4.28 -10.07
C THR A 21 -26.09 -3.21 -10.83
N ARG A 22 -27.42 -3.26 -10.80
CA ARG A 22 -28.29 -2.23 -11.42
C ARG A 22 -28.45 -1.00 -10.53
N THR A 23 -28.45 -1.16 -9.22
CA THR A 23 -28.55 -0.05 -8.27
C THR A 23 -27.24 0.73 -8.19
N ASP A 24 -26.11 0.05 -8.25
CA ASP A 24 -24.78 0.66 -8.11
C ASP A 24 -24.37 1.52 -9.30
N ARG A 25 -24.71 1.12 -10.53
CA ARG A 25 -24.43 1.95 -11.73
C ARG A 25 -25.18 3.28 -11.71
N ARG A 26 -26.43 3.30 -11.26
CA ARG A 26 -27.22 4.53 -11.14
C ARG A 26 -26.73 5.42 -10.01
N PHE A 27 -26.28 4.84 -8.92
CA PHE A 27 -25.68 5.57 -7.81
C PHE A 27 -24.35 6.18 -8.23
N PHE A 28 -23.48 5.42 -8.89
CA PHE A 28 -22.20 5.88 -9.42
C PHE A 28 -22.37 7.04 -10.43
N LEU A 29 -23.30 6.91 -11.37
CA LEU A 29 -23.56 7.97 -12.36
C LEU A 29 -24.15 9.23 -11.73
N LYS A 30 -25.01 9.09 -10.71
CA LYS A 30 -25.53 10.25 -9.96
C LYS A 30 -24.45 10.93 -9.12
N SER A 31 -23.55 10.17 -8.52
CA SER A 31 -22.42 10.71 -7.76
C SER A 31 -21.40 11.40 -8.66
N SER A 32 -21.13 10.85 -9.84
CA SER A 32 -20.22 11.45 -10.83
C SER A 32 -20.79 12.72 -11.45
N ALA A 33 -22.10 12.79 -11.69
CA ALA A 33 -22.76 14.01 -12.20
C ALA A 33 -22.74 15.14 -11.15
N ALA A 34 -22.88 14.81 -9.86
CA ALA A 34 -22.76 15.78 -8.77
C ALA A 34 -21.32 16.31 -8.64
N PHE A 35 -20.32 15.49 -8.90
CA PHE A 35 -18.90 15.87 -8.84
C PHE A 35 -18.51 16.80 -10.01
N LEU A 36 -19.02 16.56 -11.21
CA LEU A 36 -18.79 17.41 -12.39
C LEU A 36 -19.46 18.79 -12.28
N ALA A 37 -20.57 18.90 -11.57
CA ALA A 37 -21.25 20.20 -11.34
C ALA A 37 -20.47 21.12 -10.39
N VAL A 38 -19.57 20.58 -9.55
CA VAL A 38 -18.74 21.35 -8.62
C VAL A 38 -17.49 21.90 -9.29
N MET A 39 -17.07 21.33 -10.44
CA MET A 39 -15.82 21.67 -11.13
C MET A 39 -15.98 22.64 -12.31
N SER A 40 -17.19 23.19 -12.55
CA SER A 40 -17.40 24.19 -13.63
C SER A 40 -17.16 25.60 -13.10
N PRO A 41 -16.08 26.31 -13.50
CA PRO A 41 -15.90 27.70 -13.14
C PRO A 41 -16.78 28.56 -14.06
N GLY A 42 -17.86 29.07 -13.53
CA GLY A 42 -18.58 30.14 -14.22
C GLY A 42 -20.11 30.04 -14.30
N LEU A 43 -20.79 29.88 -13.20
CA LEU A 43 -22.19 30.35 -13.06
C LEU A 43 -22.37 30.73 -11.58
N GLY A 44 -22.25 32.03 -11.32
CA GLY A 44 -22.55 32.59 -10.01
C GLY A 44 -24.03 32.48 -9.70
N MET A 45 -24.37 31.53 -8.88
CA MET A 45 -25.53 31.55 -8.00
C MET A 45 -25.11 31.00 -6.66
N ALA A 46 -24.88 31.89 -5.71
CA ALA A 46 -24.74 31.58 -4.30
C ALA A 46 -26.11 31.08 -3.81
N GLN A 47 -26.38 29.78 -4.01
CA GLN A 47 -27.36 29.07 -3.21
C GLN A 47 -26.64 28.45 -2.03
N SER A 48 -27.03 28.88 -0.83
CA SER A 48 -26.68 28.26 0.44
C SER A 48 -26.99 26.76 0.36
N THR A 49 -25.97 25.96 -0.01
CA THR A 49 -26.04 24.53 0.11
C THR A 49 -25.95 24.21 1.59
N LYS A 50 -27.07 23.83 2.21
CA LYS A 50 -27.05 23.18 3.52
C LYS A 50 -26.06 22.01 3.39
N SER A 51 -24.99 22.07 4.18
CA SER A 51 -23.93 21.07 4.19
C SER A 51 -24.52 19.67 4.27
N ILE A 52 -24.29 18.85 3.25
CA ILE A 52 -24.62 17.41 3.25
C ILE A 52 -23.77 16.63 4.28
N TRP A 53 -22.85 17.31 4.94
CA TRP A 53 -21.89 16.76 5.93
C TRP A 53 -22.33 17.06 7.37
N GLY A 54 -23.62 17.06 7.67
CA GLY A 54 -24.15 16.98 9.04
C GLY A 54 -23.43 17.84 10.09
N GLY A 55 -23.15 19.12 9.81
CA GLY A 55 -22.60 20.03 10.82
C GLY A 55 -21.09 19.88 11.15
N ALA A 56 -20.38 18.95 10.54
CA ALA A 56 -18.93 18.91 10.65
C ALA A 56 -18.32 20.13 9.94
N LYS A 57 -17.53 20.93 10.67
CA LYS A 57 -16.76 21.99 10.05
C LYS A 57 -15.82 21.37 9.01
N PRO A 58 -15.75 21.91 7.78
CA PRO A 58 -14.76 21.46 6.83
C PRO A 58 -13.38 21.62 7.44
N PHE A 59 -12.45 20.71 7.11
CA PHE A 59 -11.07 20.85 7.53
C PHE A 59 -10.56 22.20 7.05
N THR A 60 -10.22 23.08 7.99
CA THR A 60 -9.65 24.38 7.70
C THR A 60 -8.21 24.41 8.15
N PHE A 61 -7.33 24.89 7.31
CA PHE A 61 -5.92 25.10 7.63
C PHE A 61 -5.40 26.32 6.88
N ASP A 62 -4.42 27.00 7.48
CA ASP A 62 -3.65 28.01 6.78
C ASP A 62 -2.58 27.31 5.95
N SER A 63 -2.46 27.67 4.65
CA SER A 63 -1.44 27.08 3.79
C SER A 63 -0.04 27.40 4.31
N VAL A 64 0.83 26.39 4.25
CA VAL A 64 2.25 26.59 4.53
C VAL A 64 2.90 27.31 3.34
N PRO A 65 3.65 28.39 3.55
CA PRO A 65 4.39 29.05 2.48
C PRO A 65 5.38 28.09 1.81
N LEU A 66 5.52 28.19 0.50
CA LEU A 66 6.58 27.49 -0.22
C LEU A 66 7.94 28.02 0.27
N SER A 67 8.78 27.10 0.75
CA SER A 67 10.14 27.41 1.17
C SER A 67 11.09 26.34 0.64
N MET A 68 12.13 26.77 -0.04
CA MET A 68 13.23 25.90 -0.49
C MET A 68 14.34 25.76 0.57
N ALA A 69 14.19 26.41 1.71
CA ALA A 69 15.23 26.51 2.74
C ALA A 69 14.93 25.66 3.99
N THR A 70 13.93 24.78 3.95
CA THR A 70 13.61 23.92 5.09
C THR A 70 14.24 22.54 4.92
N ASP A 71 15.03 22.14 5.89
CA ASP A 71 15.62 20.82 6.02
C ASP A 71 14.70 19.89 6.84
N GLY A 72 13.41 19.85 6.49
CA GLY A 72 12.44 19.05 7.22
C GLY A 72 11.02 19.17 6.70
N ILE A 73 10.11 18.36 7.28
CA ILE A 73 8.68 18.36 6.95
C ILE A 73 8.00 19.49 7.72
N VAL A 74 7.40 20.44 6.98
CA VAL A 74 6.62 21.54 7.54
C VAL A 74 5.13 21.27 7.31
N VAL A 75 4.34 21.35 8.38
CA VAL A 75 2.88 21.16 8.33
C VAL A 75 2.15 22.42 8.82
N PRO A 76 0.89 22.64 8.44
CA PRO A 76 0.09 23.76 8.90
C PRO A 76 -0.06 23.78 10.42
N LYS A 77 -0.31 24.97 10.97
CA LYS A 77 -0.57 25.15 12.42
C LYS A 77 -1.71 24.23 12.87
N GLY A 78 -1.49 23.51 13.95
CA GLY A 78 -2.44 22.53 14.51
C GLY A 78 -2.31 21.13 13.95
N TYR A 79 -1.47 20.92 12.93
CA TYR A 79 -1.10 19.60 12.41
C TYR A 79 0.22 19.12 12.99
N ARG A 80 0.40 17.82 12.99
CA ARG A 80 1.66 17.15 13.39
C ARG A 80 1.94 16.05 12.37
N TRP A 81 3.19 15.74 12.18
CA TRP A 81 3.62 14.62 11.36
C TRP A 81 4.40 13.62 12.21
N ALA A 82 4.37 12.37 11.79
CA ALA A 82 5.17 11.31 12.39
C ALA A 82 5.46 10.25 11.34
N VAL A 83 6.63 9.62 11.43
CA VAL A 83 6.96 8.44 10.64
C VAL A 83 6.22 7.24 11.22
N VAL A 84 5.44 6.53 10.42
CA VAL A 84 4.76 5.29 10.81
C VAL A 84 5.70 4.10 10.67
N ALA A 85 6.43 4.03 9.56
CA ALA A 85 7.47 3.06 9.29
C ALA A 85 8.47 3.64 8.29
N ALA A 86 9.73 3.37 8.49
CA ALA A 86 10.79 3.71 7.56
C ALA A 86 11.27 2.45 6.81
N TRP A 87 12.02 2.64 5.71
CA TRP A 87 12.77 1.55 5.14
C TRP A 87 13.64 0.87 6.20
N GLY A 88 13.62 -0.45 6.20
CA GLY A 88 14.38 -1.25 7.16
C GLY A 88 13.75 -1.48 8.51
N ASP A 89 12.62 -0.82 8.82
CA ASP A 89 11.84 -1.15 10.00
C ASP A 89 11.22 -2.55 9.87
N PRO A 90 11.15 -3.33 10.97
CA PRO A 90 10.56 -4.64 10.94
C PRO A 90 9.05 -4.59 10.71
N ILE A 91 8.54 -5.37 9.77
CA ILE A 91 7.11 -5.39 9.44
C ILE A 91 6.20 -5.91 10.55
N ASN A 92 6.77 -6.58 11.55
CA ASN A 92 6.06 -7.08 12.73
C ASN A 92 6.29 -6.21 13.98
N GLY A 93 6.94 -5.06 13.84
CA GLY A 93 7.25 -4.13 14.92
C GLY A 93 8.36 -4.58 15.88
N LYS A 94 9.06 -5.69 15.61
CA LYS A 94 10.03 -6.25 16.56
C LYS A 94 11.41 -6.54 15.96
N PHE A 95 11.49 -7.37 14.92
CA PHE A 95 12.75 -7.89 14.40
C PHE A 95 12.57 -8.47 12.99
N PRO A 96 13.58 -8.42 12.10
CA PRO A 96 14.87 -7.76 12.27
C PRO A 96 14.79 -6.24 12.10
N VAL A 97 15.61 -5.51 12.85
CA VAL A 97 15.82 -4.06 12.70
C VAL A 97 16.98 -3.84 11.73
N ILE A 98 16.91 -2.79 10.92
CA ILE A 98 18.04 -2.41 10.06
C ILE A 98 19.23 -2.01 10.92
N SER A 99 20.42 -2.45 10.53
CA SER A 99 21.66 -1.95 11.12
C SER A 99 22.05 -0.62 10.47
N TYR A 100 22.67 0.27 11.26
CA TYR A 100 23.05 1.60 10.79
C TYR A 100 24.06 1.56 9.61
N ASP A 101 24.88 0.51 9.55
CA ASP A 101 25.84 0.25 8.47
C ASP A 101 25.26 -0.56 7.29
N VAL A 102 23.96 -0.78 7.30
CA VAL A 102 23.16 -1.47 6.26
C VAL A 102 23.70 -2.86 5.86
N ILE A 103 24.35 -3.56 6.77
CA ILE A 103 24.90 -4.91 6.56
C ILE A 103 23.85 -6.02 6.61
N ASN A 104 22.58 -5.70 6.89
CA ASN A 104 21.49 -6.68 6.91
C ASN A 104 21.44 -7.48 5.62
N THR A 105 21.16 -8.78 5.76
CA THR A 105 21.12 -9.74 4.65
C THR A 105 19.87 -9.59 3.79
N PRO A 106 19.81 -10.17 2.58
CA PRO A 106 18.59 -10.24 1.78
C PRO A 106 17.39 -10.84 2.52
N GLU A 107 17.61 -11.88 3.33
CA GLU A 107 16.57 -12.56 4.13
C GLU A 107 16.07 -11.68 5.28
N GLN A 108 16.91 -10.83 5.83
CA GLN A 108 16.52 -9.81 6.80
C GLN A 108 15.72 -8.70 6.11
N GLN A 109 16.19 -8.19 4.97
CA GLN A 109 15.46 -7.19 4.18
C GLN A 109 14.07 -7.69 3.77
N ALA A 110 13.92 -8.98 3.45
CA ALA A 110 12.61 -9.59 3.15
C ALA A 110 11.63 -9.61 4.34
N LYS A 111 12.07 -9.25 5.54
CA LYS A 111 11.24 -9.12 6.76
C LYS A 111 11.12 -7.68 7.26
N GLN A 112 11.61 -6.73 6.47
CA GLN A 112 11.61 -5.31 6.75
C GLN A 112 10.77 -4.57 5.72
N PHE A 113 10.33 -3.35 6.04
CA PHE A 113 9.78 -2.45 5.03
C PHE A 113 10.80 -2.21 3.94
N GLY A 114 10.32 -2.17 2.71
CA GLY A 114 11.16 -1.89 1.54
C GLY A 114 11.49 -0.41 1.40
N MET A 115 12.18 -0.05 0.32
CA MET A 115 12.53 1.33 -0.01
C MET A 115 11.40 2.00 -0.82
N HIS A 116 11.44 3.33 -0.85
CA HIS A 116 10.56 4.17 -1.66
C HIS A 116 9.09 3.78 -1.54
N HIS A 117 8.52 4.07 -0.36
CA HIS A 117 7.09 3.88 -0.11
C HIS A 117 6.28 4.75 -1.06
N ASP A 118 5.35 4.13 -1.77
CA ASP A 118 4.47 4.79 -2.73
C ASP A 118 3.01 4.47 -2.43
N GLY A 119 2.25 3.96 -3.40
CA GLY A 119 0.84 3.67 -3.23
C GLY A 119 0.54 2.86 -1.96
N CYS A 120 -0.42 3.29 -1.18
CA CYS A 120 -0.79 2.59 0.04
C CYS A 120 -2.30 2.64 0.32
N ALA A 121 -2.78 1.68 1.11
CA ALA A 121 -4.16 1.63 1.56
C ALA A 121 -4.28 1.08 2.98
N PHE A 122 -5.30 1.56 3.69
CA PHE A 122 -5.66 1.08 5.01
C PHE A 122 -6.92 0.22 4.95
N PHE A 123 -6.86 -0.98 5.49
CA PHE A 123 -7.97 -1.91 5.62
C PHE A 123 -8.36 -2.04 7.09
N PRO A 124 -9.50 -1.45 7.50
CA PRO A 124 -9.92 -1.43 8.90
C PRO A 124 -10.17 -2.85 9.42
N GLU A 125 -9.66 -3.17 10.59
CA GLU A 125 -10.02 -4.39 11.30
C GLU A 125 -11.40 -4.22 11.95
N GLN A 126 -12.37 -5.06 11.58
CA GLN A 126 -13.75 -5.01 12.09
C GLN A 126 -14.38 -3.60 12.03
N GLY A 127 -14.07 -2.82 11.00
CA GLY A 127 -14.55 -1.44 10.86
C GLY A 127 -13.89 -0.41 11.77
N SER A 128 -12.81 -0.77 12.48
CA SER A 128 -12.06 0.14 13.35
C SER A 128 -11.35 1.23 12.55
N SER A 129 -11.46 2.48 12.98
CA SER A 129 -10.67 3.59 12.44
C SER A 129 -9.28 3.75 13.09
N THR A 130 -8.93 2.87 14.04
CA THR A 130 -7.70 2.98 14.85
C THR A 130 -6.85 1.72 14.81
N LYS A 131 -7.29 0.67 14.10
CA LYS A 131 -6.58 -0.60 13.98
C LYS A 131 -6.92 -1.27 12.66
N GLY A 132 -5.94 -1.80 11.97
CA GLY A 132 -6.14 -2.48 10.69
C GLY A 132 -4.85 -2.89 10.02
N LEU A 133 -4.99 -3.33 8.77
CA LEU A 133 -3.87 -3.62 7.89
C LEU A 133 -3.53 -2.36 7.09
N TRP A 134 -2.26 -2.03 7.08
CA TRP A 134 -1.69 -1.06 6.16
C TRP A 134 -0.91 -1.80 5.08
N VAL A 135 -1.32 -1.60 3.84
CA VAL A 135 -0.69 -2.18 2.66
C VAL A 135 0.04 -1.06 1.95
N VAL A 136 1.33 -1.24 1.67
CA VAL A 136 2.18 -0.21 1.07
C VAL A 136 3.12 -0.80 0.02
N ASN A 137 3.17 -0.14 -1.13
CA ASN A 137 4.08 -0.45 -2.21
C ASN A 137 5.49 0.05 -1.91
N HIS A 138 6.49 -0.67 -2.42
CA HIS A 138 7.91 -0.30 -2.43
C HIS A 138 8.38 -0.29 -3.87
N GLU A 139 8.46 0.91 -4.45
CA GLU A 139 8.56 1.12 -5.88
C GLU A 139 9.92 0.73 -6.46
N TYR A 140 11.01 1.25 -5.88
CA TYR A 140 12.36 1.01 -6.37
C TYR A 140 13.39 1.07 -5.23
N THR A 141 14.66 0.89 -5.56
CA THR A 141 15.76 0.93 -4.59
C THR A 141 16.76 2.03 -4.93
N ASP A 142 17.29 2.66 -3.91
CA ASP A 142 18.54 3.41 -3.99
C ASP A 142 19.67 2.49 -3.56
N ASP A 143 20.27 1.82 -4.53
CA ASP A 143 21.33 0.86 -4.27
C ASP A 143 22.61 1.50 -3.69
N GLY A 144 22.75 2.82 -3.87
CA GLY A 144 23.82 3.59 -3.23
C GLY A 144 23.70 3.64 -1.71
N LEU A 145 22.45 3.61 -1.21
CA LEU A 145 22.10 3.59 0.22
C LEU A 145 21.86 2.17 0.76
N LEU A 146 21.33 1.29 -0.09
CA LEU A 146 20.92 -0.06 0.31
C LEU A 146 22.12 -0.96 0.68
N HIS A 147 23.28 -0.71 0.11
CA HIS A 147 24.48 -1.54 0.28
C HIS A 147 25.61 -0.79 0.98
N PRO A 148 26.39 -1.46 1.87
CA PRO A 148 27.45 -0.80 2.65
C PRO A 148 28.53 -0.13 1.81
N ASP A 149 28.85 -0.67 0.64
CA ASP A 149 29.80 -0.13 -0.33
C ASP A 149 29.11 0.58 -1.52
N GLY A 150 27.81 0.80 -1.41
CA GLY A 150 27.01 1.37 -2.49
C GLY A 150 27.03 0.51 -3.75
N MET A 151 27.15 1.13 -4.89
CA MET A 151 27.13 0.45 -6.20
C MET A 151 28.50 -0.06 -6.69
N LYS A 152 29.53 -0.11 -5.83
CA LYS A 152 30.89 -0.39 -6.30
C LYS A 152 31.06 -1.77 -6.89
N THR A 153 30.77 -2.83 -6.13
CA THR A 153 30.98 -4.21 -6.58
C THR A 153 29.68 -4.99 -6.47
N TRP A 154 29.13 -5.39 -7.61
CA TRP A 154 27.91 -6.19 -7.63
C TRP A 154 28.18 -7.66 -7.41
N ASN A 155 27.29 -8.30 -6.67
CA ASN A 155 27.27 -9.73 -6.41
C ASN A 155 25.82 -10.21 -6.24
N ALA A 156 25.63 -11.52 -6.13
CA ALA A 156 24.32 -12.13 -6.03
C ALA A 156 23.52 -11.66 -4.80
N ASP A 157 24.19 -11.40 -3.68
CA ASP A 157 23.52 -10.97 -2.44
C ASP A 157 23.01 -9.53 -2.56
N LYS A 158 23.75 -8.63 -3.21
CA LYS A 158 23.23 -7.29 -3.53
C LYS A 158 22.00 -7.34 -4.40
N VAL A 159 22.02 -8.14 -5.47
CA VAL A 159 20.84 -8.32 -6.33
C VAL A 159 19.65 -8.83 -5.53
N ARG A 160 19.85 -9.87 -4.71
CA ARG A 160 18.77 -10.42 -3.86
C ARG A 160 18.25 -9.40 -2.85
N LYS A 161 19.14 -8.60 -2.26
CA LYS A 161 18.75 -7.56 -1.30
C LYS A 161 17.94 -6.46 -1.96
N SER A 162 18.34 -6.00 -3.17
CA SER A 162 17.56 -5.05 -3.96
C SER A 162 16.17 -5.62 -4.30
N GLN A 163 16.10 -6.86 -4.76
CA GLN A 163 14.83 -7.53 -5.03
C GLN A 163 13.96 -7.69 -3.77
N ALA A 164 14.55 -7.90 -2.59
CA ALA A 164 13.84 -7.97 -1.32
C ALA A 164 13.36 -6.59 -0.82
N ALA A 165 14.00 -5.50 -1.26
CA ALA A 165 13.62 -4.16 -0.89
C ALA A 165 12.47 -3.57 -1.74
N HIS A 166 12.12 -4.21 -2.88
CA HIS A 166 10.93 -3.94 -3.68
C HIS A 166 9.69 -4.67 -3.16
N GLY A 167 8.55 -4.42 -3.81
CA GLY A 167 7.31 -5.19 -3.67
C GLY A 167 6.28 -4.54 -2.76
N VAL A 168 5.60 -5.34 -1.96
CA VAL A 168 4.49 -4.87 -1.11
C VAL A 168 4.69 -5.32 0.33
N THR A 169 4.44 -4.44 1.28
CA THR A 169 4.29 -4.79 2.70
C THR A 169 2.82 -4.81 3.08
N VAL A 170 2.40 -5.86 3.79
CA VAL A 170 1.15 -5.90 4.55
C VAL A 170 1.51 -5.94 6.02
N ALA A 171 1.19 -4.90 6.78
CA ALA A 171 1.52 -4.79 8.19
C ALA A 171 0.29 -4.41 9.02
N HIS A 172 0.19 -4.95 10.24
CA HIS A 172 -0.77 -4.44 11.19
C HIS A 172 -0.28 -3.12 11.74
N ILE A 173 -1.18 -2.13 11.76
CA ILE A 173 -0.93 -0.85 12.42
C ILE A 173 -2.05 -0.56 13.42
N GLN A 174 -1.68 0.13 14.48
CA GLN A 174 -2.59 0.57 15.53
C GLN A 174 -2.28 1.99 15.94
N ARG A 175 -3.35 2.76 16.18
CA ARG A 175 -3.24 4.12 16.68
C ARG A 175 -3.21 4.09 18.21
N GLU A 176 -2.22 4.73 18.80
CA GLU A 176 -2.08 4.90 20.24
C GLU A 176 -2.99 6.00 20.77
N SER A 177 -3.12 6.06 22.10
CA SER A 177 -3.84 7.14 22.79
C SER A 177 -3.25 8.53 22.53
N SER A 178 -1.96 8.61 22.27
CA SER A 178 -1.24 9.82 21.84
C SER A 178 -1.68 10.34 20.46
N GLY A 179 -2.36 9.48 19.68
CA GLY A 179 -2.73 9.69 18.28
C GLY A 179 -1.67 9.24 17.28
N ALA A 180 -0.50 8.79 17.71
CA ALA A 180 0.53 8.24 16.85
C ALA A 180 0.12 6.84 16.35
N TRP A 181 0.53 6.51 15.12
CA TRP A 181 0.39 5.18 14.56
C TRP A 181 1.67 4.39 14.76
N GLN A 182 1.55 3.11 15.05
CA GLN A 182 2.67 2.19 15.17
C GLN A 182 2.39 0.87 14.47
N VAL A 183 3.45 0.25 13.98
CA VAL A 183 3.43 -1.13 13.48
C VAL A 183 3.36 -2.08 14.66
N VAL A 184 2.43 -3.03 14.60
CA VAL A 184 2.24 -4.05 15.63
C VAL A 184 2.29 -5.45 15.04
N SER A 185 2.60 -6.44 15.86
CA SER A 185 2.57 -7.83 15.42
C SER A 185 1.13 -8.29 15.14
N GLY A 186 0.94 -9.02 14.05
CA GLY A 186 -0.38 -9.55 13.69
C GLY A 186 -0.27 -10.71 12.70
N PRO A 187 -1.33 -11.54 12.58
CA PRO A 187 -1.29 -12.82 11.85
C PRO A 187 -1.14 -12.68 10.33
N ASN A 188 -1.58 -11.58 9.75
CA ASN A 188 -1.56 -11.34 8.30
C ASN A 188 -0.35 -10.51 7.84
N THR A 189 0.57 -10.21 8.75
CA THR A 189 1.79 -9.47 8.43
C THR A 189 2.67 -10.27 7.49
N ARG A 190 3.00 -9.69 6.33
CA ARG A 190 3.83 -10.34 5.31
C ARG A 190 4.47 -9.36 4.36
N ARG A 191 5.49 -9.81 3.66
CA ARG A 191 6.07 -9.19 2.48
C ARG A 191 5.70 -9.98 1.23
N ILE A 192 5.44 -9.27 0.16
CA ILE A 192 5.41 -9.77 -1.21
C ILE A 192 6.61 -9.12 -1.89
N THR A 193 7.59 -9.92 -2.30
CA THR A 193 8.84 -9.46 -2.89
C THR A 193 9.00 -10.05 -4.29
N ALA A 194 10.03 -9.71 -5.02
CA ALA A 194 10.33 -10.25 -6.34
C ALA A 194 10.46 -11.80 -6.39
N TYR A 195 10.53 -12.46 -5.23
CA TYR A 195 10.59 -13.93 -5.15
C TYR A 195 9.30 -14.59 -4.70
N THR A 196 8.28 -13.83 -4.37
CA THR A 196 7.01 -14.38 -3.90
C THR A 196 6.28 -15.05 -5.06
N PRO A 197 5.92 -16.35 -4.96
CA PRO A 197 5.14 -17.01 -6.01
C PRO A 197 3.73 -16.42 -6.08
N CYS A 198 3.34 -15.96 -7.26
CA CYS A 198 2.03 -15.38 -7.55
C CYS A 198 1.32 -16.21 -8.63
N THR A 199 0.07 -16.56 -8.39
CA THR A 199 -0.73 -17.33 -9.36
C THR A 199 -1.21 -16.41 -10.47
N ILE A 200 -0.98 -16.83 -11.72
CA ILE A 200 -1.57 -16.20 -12.89
C ILE A 200 -2.99 -16.76 -13.08
N SER A 201 -3.97 -15.88 -13.12
CA SER A 201 -5.39 -16.22 -13.31
C SER A 201 -5.99 -15.46 -14.51
N GLY A 202 -7.25 -15.75 -14.82
CA GLY A 202 -7.95 -15.15 -15.94
C GLY A 202 -7.70 -15.87 -17.29
N PRO A 203 -8.23 -15.33 -18.40
CA PRO A 203 -8.26 -16.02 -19.70
C PRO A 203 -6.88 -16.25 -20.33
N ALA A 204 -5.85 -15.49 -19.94
CA ALA A 204 -4.49 -15.67 -20.44
C ALA A 204 -3.70 -16.77 -19.69
N ALA A 205 -4.18 -17.21 -18.51
CA ALA A 205 -3.47 -18.18 -17.69
C ALA A 205 -3.26 -19.51 -18.45
N GLY A 206 -2.01 -19.95 -18.52
CA GLY A 206 -1.63 -21.17 -19.22
C GLY A 206 -1.47 -21.03 -20.74
N SER A 207 -1.70 -19.83 -21.30
CA SER A 207 -1.42 -19.59 -22.71
C SER A 207 0.08 -19.62 -23.00
N ILE A 208 0.43 -19.84 -24.25
CA ILE A 208 1.84 -19.87 -24.69
C ILE A 208 2.58 -18.55 -24.39
N TYR A 209 1.87 -17.42 -24.37
CA TYR A 209 2.43 -16.10 -24.07
C TYR A 209 2.78 -15.89 -22.59
N MET A 210 2.22 -16.73 -21.69
CA MET A 210 2.51 -16.70 -20.26
C MET A 210 3.54 -17.74 -19.84
N GLN A 211 3.99 -18.59 -20.76
CA GLN A 211 4.98 -19.63 -20.48
C GLN A 211 6.39 -19.04 -20.41
N THR A 212 7.14 -19.48 -19.42
CA THR A 212 8.56 -19.14 -19.24
C THR A 212 9.37 -20.41 -19.01
N VAL A 213 10.70 -20.31 -19.06
CA VAL A 213 11.58 -21.43 -18.71
C VAL A 213 11.35 -21.89 -17.27
N ALA A 214 11.05 -20.94 -16.35
CA ALA A 214 10.80 -21.24 -14.94
C ALA A 214 9.37 -21.80 -14.72
N ASP A 215 8.41 -21.41 -15.54
CA ASP A 215 7.03 -21.93 -15.51
C ASP A 215 6.53 -22.30 -16.91
N PRO A 216 6.81 -23.52 -17.38
CA PRO A 216 6.32 -24.00 -18.68
C PRO A 216 4.80 -24.13 -18.75
N LYS A 217 4.08 -24.06 -17.63
CA LYS A 217 2.62 -24.10 -17.58
C LYS A 217 1.96 -22.73 -17.75
N GLY A 218 2.71 -21.65 -17.64
CA GLY A 218 2.20 -20.28 -17.74
C GLY A 218 1.14 -19.91 -16.71
N LYS A 219 1.29 -20.40 -15.47
CA LYS A 219 0.33 -20.21 -14.35
C LYS A 219 0.95 -19.60 -13.11
N LEU A 220 2.26 -19.36 -13.12
CA LEU A 220 3.01 -18.83 -12.01
C LEU A 220 3.89 -17.67 -12.47
N ALA A 221 3.87 -16.57 -11.73
CA ALA A 221 4.83 -15.50 -11.82
C ALA A 221 5.58 -15.36 -10.48
N LEU A 222 6.79 -14.84 -10.50
CA LEU A 222 7.50 -14.48 -9.27
C LEU A 222 7.35 -12.99 -9.04
N GLY A 223 6.85 -12.70 -7.87
CA GLY A 223 6.90 -11.43 -7.22
C GLY A 223 6.33 -10.26 -7.91
N THR A 224 6.76 -9.12 -7.45
CA THR A 224 6.43 -7.82 -8.01
C THR A 224 7.57 -6.84 -7.76
N LEU A 225 7.83 -6.03 -8.76
CA LEU A 225 8.87 -4.99 -8.79
C LEU A 225 8.26 -3.69 -9.29
N ASN A 226 8.88 -2.57 -8.97
CA ASN A 226 8.49 -1.24 -9.44
C ASN A 226 7.00 -0.89 -9.18
N ASN A 227 6.47 -1.38 -8.08
CA ASN A 227 5.09 -1.16 -7.67
C ASN A 227 4.87 0.31 -7.27
N CYS A 228 4.28 1.11 -8.13
CA CYS A 228 3.99 2.52 -7.84
C CYS A 228 2.53 2.71 -7.38
N ALA A 229 1.61 2.96 -8.28
CA ALA A 229 0.22 3.25 -7.94
C ALA A 229 -0.53 2.03 -7.37
N ASN A 230 -1.57 2.31 -6.60
CA ASN A 230 -2.46 1.30 -6.06
C ASN A 230 -3.94 1.67 -6.22
N GLY A 231 -4.80 0.68 -6.01
CA GLY A 231 -6.24 0.88 -5.90
C GLY A 231 -6.84 -0.11 -4.90
N VAL A 232 -8.06 0.18 -4.45
CA VAL A 232 -8.84 -0.73 -3.62
C VAL A 232 -10.18 -0.96 -4.28
N THR A 233 -10.52 -2.22 -4.49
CA THR A 233 -11.83 -2.59 -5.03
C THR A 233 -12.93 -2.38 -3.98
N PRO A 234 -14.20 -2.20 -4.39
CA PRO A 234 -15.32 -2.08 -3.45
C PRO A 234 -15.48 -3.29 -2.51
N TRP A 235 -14.97 -4.44 -2.89
CA TRP A 235 -15.00 -5.67 -2.09
C TRP A 235 -13.72 -5.92 -1.28
N GLY A 236 -12.84 -4.92 -1.16
CA GLY A 236 -11.69 -4.96 -0.26
C GLY A 236 -10.43 -5.64 -0.79
N THR A 237 -10.29 -5.78 -2.12
CA THR A 237 -9.05 -6.29 -2.72
C THR A 237 -8.09 -5.13 -2.99
N TYR A 238 -6.84 -5.27 -2.59
CA TYR A 238 -5.77 -4.36 -2.97
C TYR A 238 -5.27 -4.69 -4.39
N LEU A 239 -5.18 -3.67 -5.21
CA LEU A 239 -4.59 -3.73 -6.55
C LEU A 239 -3.33 -2.88 -6.57
N ASN A 240 -2.31 -3.33 -7.25
CA ASN A 240 -1.13 -2.51 -7.53
C ASN A 240 -0.77 -2.54 -9.01
N CYS A 241 -0.12 -1.49 -9.45
CA CYS A 241 0.45 -1.39 -10.78
C CYS A 241 1.92 -1.81 -10.74
N GLU A 242 2.37 -2.42 -11.83
CA GLU A 242 3.73 -2.90 -12.03
C GLU A 242 4.24 -2.54 -13.41
#